data_667b578856abf27d2739b6e59423efd4
#
_entry.id   667b578856abf27d2739b6e59423efd4
#
_cell.length_a   1.000
_cell.length_b   1.000
_cell.length_c   1.000
_cell.angle_alpha   90.00
_cell.angle_beta   90.00
_cell.angle_gamma   90.00
#
_symmetry.space_group_name_H-M   'P 1'
#
loop_
_entity.id
_entity.type
_entity.pdbx_description
1 polymer ?
#
loop_
_entity_poly.entity_id
_entity_poly.type
_entity_poly.pdbx_seq_one_letter_code
_entity_poly.pdbx_strand_id
1 'polypeptide(L)'
;MEDVDDVAESVGAQRASGGPLREVRAVTESTVERLASGVPLRDVLDVGEPGSWTDLDVEVRASARYRPDLLPGLAWVEGRSGPTVSSLIAAAVGRLRREQGAEFAVESVGPSLALALCHPDGRVRAAALTRAREYPDLLPLIVVRAADWAEPVREPARELLCDALDVDAAVALAPLILLVGRRDRGDFGVRLLGEVLRRAPGERLGPLYGSADRTVRRFAHRLAVAEGFLSPAELAFAAARDGDAVIQDLCAEAALETVSGDVGDDVLRPLLTARNPRARSCGVTALRRAGRAAEAERFLTDRSAVVRACARYVVRQLGTDPLPLYRAWCSELGPEADGNRETGQAWEPEAGQGWEPKPETGQAREPKPETGQALEPEAGQGPKPGSRVPAPGAVIGLAECGERADAVLLWPLLSHPVPAVRARAVAGLRLLDVVDAGRLRPLLADPAPGVVREAGLALLPSAQELPSDWLMERLGERWPRYVRVAAFRLLSAGAGIVPLRAAVELLEDPDPKLRGWAEQAVQRWHPPAGLPSGEAEVEALLDRCTHLFSSYVLRRRKWEAGVGR
;
A
#
# COMPACT_ATOMS: atom_id res chain seq x y z
N MET A 1 25.98 -1.12 45.03
CA MET A 1 27.11 -1.76 45.71
C MET A 1 26.90 -3.23 45.42
N GLU A 2 27.82 -3.79 44.63
CA GLU A 2 27.93 -5.20 44.23
C GLU A 2 26.86 -5.67 43.22
N ASP A 3 27.10 -6.23 42.00
CA ASP A 3 28.34 -6.60 41.31
C ASP A 3 28.15 -6.45 39.81
N VAL A 4 29.12 -5.82 39.17
CA VAL A 4 29.32 -5.87 37.71
C VAL A 4 30.76 -6.38 37.51
N ASP A 5 30.93 -7.65 37.28
CA ASP A 5 32.12 -8.25 36.70
C ASP A 5 31.82 -9.75 36.52
N ASP A 6 31.61 -10.17 35.27
CA ASP A 6 32.06 -11.46 34.76
C ASP A 6 31.54 -11.71 33.34
N VAL A 7 32.22 -11.22 32.31
CA VAL A 7 32.31 -11.86 30.99
C VAL A 7 33.57 -11.34 30.28
N ALA A 8 34.71 -11.79 30.69
CA ALA A 8 35.94 -11.73 29.90
C ALA A 8 36.75 -12.96 30.21
N GLU A 9 36.57 -14.04 29.45
CA GLU A 9 37.59 -15.05 29.18
C GLU A 9 37.00 -16.18 28.32
N SER A 10 37.20 -16.11 27.02
CA SER A 10 37.49 -17.29 26.19
C SER A 10 37.85 -16.88 24.75
N VAL A 11 39.08 -16.38 24.60
CA VAL A 11 39.77 -16.40 23.30
C VAL A 11 41.14 -17.06 23.51
N GLY A 12 41.20 -18.33 23.25
CA GLY A 12 42.39 -19.16 23.28
C GLY A 12 42.51 -20.04 22.05
N ALA A 13 43.36 -19.63 21.12
CA ALA A 13 44.17 -20.45 20.21
C ALA A 13 43.47 -21.39 19.21
N GLN A 14 43.46 -20.99 17.94
CA GLN A 14 43.90 -21.87 16.86
C GLN A 14 44.70 -21.10 15.81
N ARG A 15 45.96 -21.49 15.69
CA ARG A 15 46.93 -21.00 14.70
C ARG A 15 46.79 -21.77 13.38
N ALA A 16 46.93 -21.01 12.29
CA ALA A 16 47.62 -21.33 11.03
C ALA A 16 46.93 -22.26 10.02
N SER A 17 46.39 -21.66 8.98
CA SER A 17 46.68 -22.09 7.61
C SER A 17 46.47 -20.88 6.68
N GLY A 18 47.47 -20.60 5.82
CA GLY A 18 47.54 -19.43 4.95
C GLY A 18 46.48 -19.47 3.85
N GLY A 19 45.67 -18.44 3.82
CA GLY A 19 44.77 -18.08 2.72
C GLY A 19 45.14 -16.68 2.19
N PRO A 20 44.83 -16.35 0.94
CA PRO A 20 45.36 -15.18 0.25
C PRO A 20 44.90 -13.89 0.92
N LEU A 21 45.78 -12.90 0.82
CA LEU A 21 45.62 -11.51 1.27
C LEU A 21 44.19 -11.01 1.06
N ARG A 22 43.52 -10.66 2.17
CA ARG A 22 42.27 -9.87 2.14
C ARG A 22 42.51 -8.66 1.24
N GLU A 23 41.76 -8.60 0.14
CA GLU A 23 41.56 -7.34 -0.59
C GLU A 23 41.26 -6.25 0.43
N VAL A 24 42.09 -5.22 0.47
CA VAL A 24 41.86 -3.99 1.17
C VAL A 24 40.59 -3.41 0.55
N ARG A 25 39.46 -3.55 1.22
CA ARG A 25 38.24 -2.81 0.89
C ARG A 25 38.66 -1.36 0.76
N ALA A 26 38.56 -0.81 -0.44
CA ALA A 26 38.75 0.61 -0.67
C ALA A 26 37.77 1.32 0.31
N VAL A 27 38.34 2.06 1.25
CA VAL A 27 37.57 2.90 2.18
C VAL A 27 36.96 3.97 1.28
N THR A 28 35.67 3.82 0.97
CA THR A 28 34.91 4.85 0.25
C THR A 28 34.87 6.08 1.15
N GLU A 29 35.46 7.18 0.70
CA GLU A 29 35.40 8.47 1.38
C GLU A 29 33.94 8.84 1.68
N SER A 30 33.65 9.27 2.91
CA SER A 30 32.32 9.68 3.32
C SER A 30 31.90 10.98 2.60
N THR A 31 30.58 11.25 2.55
CA THR A 31 30.03 12.51 2.02
C THR A 31 30.70 13.72 2.66
N VAL A 32 30.90 13.69 3.99
CA VAL A 32 31.53 14.75 4.76
C VAL A 32 33.00 14.96 4.36
N GLU A 33 33.78 13.89 4.19
CA GLU A 33 35.18 13.97 3.76
C GLU A 33 35.32 14.56 2.35
N ARG A 34 34.45 14.16 1.43
CA ARG A 34 34.43 14.70 0.05
C ARG A 34 34.09 16.19 0.04
N LEU A 35 33.08 16.63 0.83
CA LEU A 35 32.75 18.03 0.95
C LEU A 35 33.86 18.85 1.62
N ALA A 36 34.50 18.29 2.66
CA ALA A 36 35.63 18.92 3.35
C ALA A 36 36.85 19.07 2.42
N SER A 37 37.02 18.17 1.45
CA SER A 37 38.05 18.29 0.42
C SER A 37 37.69 19.24 -0.73
N GLY A 38 36.50 19.86 -0.69
CA GLY A 38 36.07 20.87 -1.67
C GLY A 38 35.37 20.29 -2.90
N VAL A 39 34.90 19.03 -2.87
CA VAL A 39 34.11 18.45 -3.96
C VAL A 39 32.76 19.14 -4.01
N PRO A 40 32.26 19.59 -5.19
CA PRO A 40 30.98 20.26 -5.33
C PRO A 40 29.81 19.43 -4.81
N LEU A 41 28.78 20.08 -4.25
CA LEU A 41 27.58 19.42 -3.69
C LEU A 41 26.91 18.46 -4.68
N ARG A 42 26.74 18.88 -5.93
CA ARG A 42 26.13 18.08 -7.02
C ARG A 42 26.87 16.78 -7.34
N ASP A 43 28.16 16.71 -7.04
CA ASP A 43 29.00 15.53 -7.29
C ASP A 43 29.00 14.57 -6.09
N VAL A 44 28.48 15.03 -4.93
CA VAL A 44 28.48 14.28 -3.66
C VAL A 44 27.05 13.86 -3.26
N LEU A 45 26.07 14.70 -3.54
CA LEU A 45 24.66 14.50 -3.19
C LEU A 45 23.82 14.29 -4.45
N ASP A 46 22.80 13.45 -4.33
CA ASP A 46 21.68 13.53 -5.26
C ASP A 46 20.85 14.77 -4.90
N VAL A 47 21.13 15.89 -5.57
CA VAL A 47 20.49 17.19 -5.29
C VAL A 47 19.00 17.18 -5.60
N GLY A 48 18.53 16.24 -6.45
CA GLY A 48 17.12 16.06 -6.79
C GLY A 48 16.35 15.24 -5.74
N GLU A 49 17.04 14.49 -4.89
CA GLU A 49 16.41 13.68 -3.84
C GLU A 49 16.33 14.47 -2.51
N PRO A 50 15.10 14.79 -2.03
CA PRO A 50 14.91 15.59 -0.80
C PRO A 50 15.58 14.99 0.44
N GLY A 51 15.62 13.65 0.51
CA GLY A 51 16.26 12.91 1.59
C GLY A 51 17.75 13.23 1.73
N SER A 52 18.48 13.36 0.62
CA SER A 52 19.93 13.63 0.61
C SER A 52 20.32 14.86 1.43
N TRP A 53 19.51 15.90 1.40
CA TRP A 53 19.76 17.14 2.17
C TRP A 53 19.54 16.97 3.68
N THR A 54 18.53 16.19 4.07
CA THR A 54 18.28 15.91 5.48
C THR A 54 19.27 14.89 6.04
N ASP A 55 19.72 13.96 5.22
CA ASP A 55 20.71 12.94 5.58
C ASP A 55 22.10 13.58 5.73
N LEU A 56 22.44 14.56 4.88
CA LEU A 56 23.65 15.35 5.07
C LEU A 56 23.67 16.04 6.44
N ASP A 57 22.55 16.66 6.88
CA ASP A 57 22.44 17.29 8.20
C ASP A 57 22.70 16.30 9.34
N VAL A 58 22.21 15.07 9.21
CA VAL A 58 22.44 14.00 10.19
C VAL A 58 23.89 13.49 10.15
N GLU A 59 24.43 13.25 8.95
CA GLU A 59 25.78 12.73 8.75
C GLU A 59 26.84 13.68 9.27
N VAL A 60 26.72 14.99 8.98
CA VAL A 60 27.63 16.02 9.50
C VAL A 60 27.63 16.05 11.03
N ARG A 61 26.45 16.00 11.66
CA ARG A 61 26.34 15.97 13.13
C ARG A 61 26.91 14.71 13.76
N ALA A 62 26.75 13.57 13.09
CA ALA A 62 27.35 12.31 13.53
C ALA A 62 28.88 12.34 13.40
N SER A 63 29.40 12.82 12.26
CA SER A 63 30.84 12.93 11.98
C SER A 63 31.55 13.90 12.94
N ALA A 64 30.87 14.95 13.40
CA ALA A 64 31.42 15.93 14.34
C ALA A 64 31.95 15.33 15.65
N ARG A 65 31.47 14.16 16.06
CA ARG A 65 31.93 13.44 17.28
C ARG A 65 33.28 12.76 17.08
N TYR A 66 33.60 12.34 15.87
CA TYR A 66 34.77 11.52 15.58
C TYR A 66 35.79 12.26 14.73
N ARG A 67 35.36 13.19 13.89
CA ARG A 67 36.16 13.95 12.94
C ARG A 67 35.80 15.44 12.94
N PRO A 68 35.94 16.15 14.11
CA PRO A 68 35.65 17.56 14.20
C PRO A 68 36.60 18.42 13.32
N ASP A 69 37.76 17.90 12.99
CA ASP A 69 38.76 18.50 12.12
C ASP A 69 38.28 18.73 10.67
N LEU A 70 37.27 18.01 10.22
CA LEU A 70 36.67 18.17 8.89
C LEU A 70 35.67 19.34 8.82
N LEU A 71 35.23 19.86 9.96
CA LEU A 71 34.17 20.84 9.99
C LEU A 71 34.72 22.28 10.10
N PRO A 72 34.12 23.26 9.39
CA PRO A 72 34.51 24.65 9.50
C PRO A 72 34.27 25.22 10.89
N GLY A 73 35.27 25.87 11.50
CA GLY A 73 35.12 26.57 12.76
C GLY A 73 34.46 27.94 12.61
N LEU A 74 33.97 28.51 13.73
CA LEU A 74 33.30 29.82 13.78
C LEU A 74 34.14 30.94 13.17
N ALA A 75 35.45 30.98 13.50
CA ALA A 75 36.37 32.03 13.01
C ALA A 75 36.51 32.02 11.45
N TRP A 76 36.44 30.85 10.84
CA TRP A 76 36.44 30.74 9.37
C TRP A 76 35.12 31.26 8.76
N VAL A 77 33.99 30.89 9.37
CA VAL A 77 32.67 31.31 8.86
C VAL A 77 32.50 32.84 8.97
N GLU A 78 33.02 33.45 10.04
CA GLU A 78 32.99 34.90 10.26
C GLU A 78 34.07 35.68 9.46
N GLY A 79 34.89 34.97 8.68
CA GLY A 79 35.95 35.60 7.88
C GLY A 79 37.14 36.14 8.71
N ARG A 80 37.22 35.75 9.99
CA ARG A 80 38.29 36.20 10.93
C ARG A 80 39.55 35.35 10.83
N SER A 81 39.48 34.19 10.18
CA SER A 81 40.63 33.31 9.96
C SER A 81 40.69 32.96 8.48
N GLY A 82 41.88 32.99 7.93
CA GLY A 82 42.14 32.36 6.62
C GLY A 82 41.85 30.84 6.66
N PRO A 83 41.88 30.15 5.50
CA PRO A 83 41.62 28.72 5.44
C PRO A 83 42.53 27.99 6.42
N THR A 84 41.96 27.02 7.15
CA THR A 84 42.72 26.20 8.13
C THR A 84 43.80 25.41 7.41
N VAL A 85 44.91 25.09 8.14
CA VAL A 85 46.02 24.29 7.59
C VAL A 85 45.52 22.97 6.96
N SER A 86 44.50 22.34 7.56
CA SER A 86 43.86 21.13 7.01
C SER A 86 43.16 21.38 5.67
N SER A 87 42.45 22.54 5.51
CA SER A 87 41.79 22.86 4.22
C SER A 87 42.82 23.26 3.15
N LEU A 88 43.96 23.87 3.58
CA LEU A 88 45.07 24.17 2.68
C LEU A 88 45.81 22.88 2.25
N ILE A 89 45.97 21.91 3.13
CA ILE A 89 46.56 20.60 2.81
C ILE A 89 45.61 19.80 1.90
N ALA A 90 44.31 19.77 2.21
CA ALA A 90 43.32 19.10 1.39
C ALA A 90 43.22 19.74 -0.02
N ALA A 91 43.26 21.07 -0.10
CA ALA A 91 43.30 21.82 -1.36
C ALA A 91 44.64 21.62 -2.11
N ALA A 92 45.76 21.45 -1.40
CA ALA A 92 47.07 21.15 -2.01
C ALA A 92 47.15 19.72 -2.55
N VAL A 93 46.62 18.73 -1.81
CA VAL A 93 46.51 17.33 -2.25
C VAL A 93 45.53 17.21 -3.41
N GLY A 94 44.43 17.94 -3.40
CA GLY A 94 43.47 18.04 -4.52
C GLY A 94 44.09 18.69 -5.77
N ARG A 95 44.99 19.68 -5.60
CA ARG A 95 45.73 20.32 -6.68
C ARG A 95 46.77 19.40 -7.32
N LEU A 96 47.45 18.60 -6.53
CA LEU A 96 48.41 17.58 -7.03
C LEU A 96 47.73 16.47 -7.84
N ARG A 97 46.43 16.24 -7.62
CA ARG A 97 45.63 15.27 -8.37
C ARG A 97 44.98 15.85 -9.65
N ARG A 98 44.95 17.18 -9.84
CA ARG A 98 44.35 17.85 -11.01
C ARG A 98 45.22 19.00 -11.48
N GLU A 99 46.00 18.74 -12.49
CA GLU A 99 46.72 19.79 -13.25
C GLU A 99 45.72 20.57 -14.14
N GLN A 100 44.92 21.48 -13.58
CA GLN A 100 44.24 22.51 -14.39
C GLN A 100 43.59 23.61 -13.54
N GLY A 101 44.08 24.85 -13.68
CA GLY A 101 43.40 26.14 -13.85
C GLY A 101 42.61 26.79 -12.74
N ALA A 102 43.03 27.92 -12.37
CA ALA A 102 42.59 29.16 -11.71
C ALA A 102 41.10 29.45 -11.33
N GLU A 103 40.11 28.60 -11.64
CA GLU A 103 38.69 28.74 -11.25
C GLU A 103 38.35 28.24 -9.85
N PHE A 104 39.32 27.74 -9.11
CA PHE A 104 39.17 26.91 -7.89
C PHE A 104 38.89 27.67 -6.59
N ALA A 105 39.00 28.98 -6.50
CA ALA A 105 38.85 29.69 -5.23
C ALA A 105 37.38 29.91 -4.84
N VAL A 106 36.48 30.00 -5.79
CA VAL A 106 35.04 30.25 -5.57
C VAL A 106 34.27 28.95 -5.34
N GLU A 107 34.63 27.87 -6.06
CA GLU A 107 33.97 26.56 -5.95
C GLU A 107 34.16 25.86 -4.60
N SER A 108 35.24 26.10 -3.86
CA SER A 108 35.52 25.44 -2.58
C SER A 108 34.77 26.02 -1.38
N VAL A 109 34.16 27.20 -1.51
CA VAL A 109 33.44 27.87 -0.41
C VAL A 109 32.06 27.25 -0.19
N GLY A 110 31.34 26.90 -1.25
CA GLY A 110 30.00 26.31 -1.19
C GLY A 110 29.95 25.01 -0.37
N PRO A 111 30.79 23.98 -0.65
CA PRO A 111 30.86 22.77 0.14
C PRO A 111 31.17 22.99 1.62
N SER A 112 32.12 23.89 1.93
CA SER A 112 32.45 24.24 3.30
C SER A 112 31.29 24.95 4.02
N LEU A 113 30.54 25.82 3.34
CA LEU A 113 29.34 26.46 3.88
C LEU A 113 28.22 25.44 4.10
N ALA A 114 28.08 24.43 3.25
CA ALA A 114 27.12 23.35 3.46
C ALA A 114 27.41 22.59 4.76
N LEU A 115 28.68 22.25 5.01
CA LEU A 115 29.11 21.64 6.28
C LEU A 115 28.85 22.57 7.46
N ALA A 116 29.11 23.88 7.34
CA ALA A 116 28.85 24.86 8.39
C ALA A 116 27.36 25.01 8.69
N LEU A 117 26.50 24.99 7.68
CA LEU A 117 25.04 25.01 7.85
C LEU A 117 24.52 23.76 8.58
N CYS A 118 25.21 22.62 8.50
CA CYS A 118 24.85 21.38 9.19
C CYS A 118 25.60 21.19 10.52
N HIS A 119 26.47 22.13 10.92
CA HIS A 119 27.34 22.00 12.09
C HIS A 119 26.54 21.80 13.40
N PRO A 120 27.02 20.98 14.37
CA PRO A 120 26.33 20.76 15.64
C PRO A 120 26.22 22.05 16.47
N ASP A 121 27.24 22.94 16.43
CA ASP A 121 27.18 24.26 17.12
C ASP A 121 26.26 25.23 16.38
N GLY A 122 25.21 25.72 17.07
CA GLY A 122 24.26 26.68 16.54
C GLY A 122 24.87 28.03 16.15
N ARG A 123 25.97 28.43 16.78
CA ARG A 123 26.67 29.68 16.44
C ARG A 123 27.30 29.61 15.05
N VAL A 124 27.89 28.46 14.72
CA VAL A 124 28.47 28.21 13.40
C VAL A 124 27.37 28.20 12.35
N ARG A 125 26.24 27.53 12.63
CA ARG A 125 25.10 27.53 11.70
C ARG A 125 24.53 28.92 11.47
N ALA A 126 24.38 29.73 12.53
CA ALA A 126 23.86 31.09 12.45
C ALA A 126 24.80 32.00 11.61
N ALA A 127 26.12 31.94 11.89
CA ALA A 127 27.10 32.67 11.09
C ALA A 127 27.14 32.22 9.62
N ALA A 128 26.96 30.92 9.34
CA ALA A 128 26.94 30.39 7.98
C ALA A 128 25.76 30.92 7.15
N LEU A 129 24.60 31.17 7.75
CA LEU A 129 23.43 31.73 7.09
C LEU A 129 23.69 33.10 6.46
N THR A 130 24.49 33.96 7.14
CA THR A 130 24.83 35.28 6.62
C THR A 130 25.56 35.20 5.26
N ARG A 131 26.45 34.22 5.13
CA ARG A 131 27.19 33.98 3.86
C ARG A 131 26.43 33.17 2.84
N ALA A 132 25.53 32.29 3.29
CA ALA A 132 24.76 31.39 2.42
C ALA A 132 23.85 32.15 1.43
N ARG A 133 23.51 33.42 1.72
CA ARG A 133 22.72 34.29 0.82
C ARG A 133 23.35 34.43 -0.59
N GLU A 134 24.67 34.37 -0.68
CA GLU A 134 25.41 34.51 -1.95
C GLU A 134 25.49 33.19 -2.74
N TYR A 135 24.99 32.07 -2.19
CA TYR A 135 25.09 30.73 -2.77
C TYR A 135 23.72 30.10 -2.96
N PRO A 136 23.05 30.31 -4.10
CA PRO A 136 21.71 29.77 -4.37
C PRO A 136 21.62 28.24 -4.23
N ASP A 137 22.69 27.51 -4.53
CA ASP A 137 22.76 26.05 -4.41
C ASP A 137 22.60 25.55 -2.96
N LEU A 138 22.73 26.47 -1.96
CA LEU A 138 22.53 26.17 -0.55
C LEU A 138 21.08 26.39 -0.09
N LEU A 139 20.19 26.86 -0.94
CA LEU A 139 18.77 27.09 -0.60
C LEU A 139 18.08 25.87 0.02
N PRO A 140 18.35 24.62 -0.41
CA PRO A 140 17.81 23.44 0.25
C PRO A 140 18.22 23.31 1.72
N LEU A 141 19.46 23.67 2.08
CA LEU A 141 19.90 23.67 3.48
C LEU A 141 19.28 24.83 4.27
N ILE A 142 18.99 25.96 3.65
CA ILE A 142 18.23 27.06 4.27
C ILE A 142 16.80 26.57 4.61
N VAL A 143 16.15 25.79 3.72
CA VAL A 143 14.87 25.12 4.03
C VAL A 143 14.98 24.24 5.28
N VAL A 144 16.04 23.45 5.39
CA VAL A 144 16.26 22.59 6.57
C VAL A 144 16.48 23.45 7.83
N ARG A 145 17.20 24.58 7.73
CA ARG A 145 17.46 25.52 8.85
C ARG A 145 16.22 26.32 9.25
N ALA A 146 15.28 26.56 8.36
CA ALA A 146 14.01 27.23 8.70
C ALA A 146 13.16 26.44 9.72
N ALA A 147 13.48 25.16 9.94
CA ALA A 147 12.93 24.31 11.00
C ALA A 147 13.94 24.01 12.11
N ASP A 148 15.03 24.78 12.24
CA ASP A 148 16.05 24.56 13.29
C ASP A 148 15.45 24.73 14.69
N TRP A 149 15.93 23.92 15.64
CA TRP A 149 15.49 24.01 17.03
C TRP A 149 15.97 25.31 17.71
N ALA A 150 17.14 25.84 17.31
CA ALA A 150 17.72 27.07 17.83
C ALA A 150 17.11 28.29 17.13
N GLU A 151 16.46 29.17 17.89
CA GLU A 151 15.83 30.37 17.36
C GLU A 151 16.81 31.30 16.62
N PRO A 152 18.06 31.56 17.11
CA PRO A 152 19.03 32.39 16.41
C PRO A 152 19.49 31.82 15.03
N VAL A 153 19.23 30.56 14.76
CA VAL A 153 19.45 29.93 13.44
C VAL A 153 18.16 29.97 12.61
N ARG A 154 17.06 29.63 13.26
CA ARG A 154 15.77 29.46 12.62
C ARG A 154 15.22 30.75 12.02
N GLU A 155 15.21 31.83 12.79
CA GLU A 155 14.60 33.07 12.31
C GLU A 155 15.37 33.71 11.14
N PRO A 156 16.72 33.84 11.15
CA PRO A 156 17.44 34.27 9.96
C PRO A 156 17.28 33.33 8.74
N ALA A 157 17.16 32.02 8.96
CA ALA A 157 16.90 31.08 7.88
C ALA A 157 15.51 31.30 7.25
N ARG A 158 14.50 31.63 8.06
CA ARG A 158 13.15 31.97 7.60
C ARG A 158 13.13 33.25 6.78
N GLU A 159 13.83 34.30 7.24
CA GLU A 159 13.98 35.54 6.50
C GLU A 159 14.63 35.31 5.14
N LEU A 160 15.76 34.59 5.11
CA LEU A 160 16.44 34.24 3.87
C LEU A 160 15.55 33.42 2.93
N LEU A 161 14.78 32.49 3.48
CA LEU A 161 13.85 31.66 2.70
C LEU A 161 12.72 32.51 2.11
N CYS A 162 12.19 33.50 2.84
CA CYS A 162 11.20 34.44 2.31
C CYS A 162 11.75 35.26 1.13
N ASP A 163 13.00 35.69 1.22
CA ASP A 163 13.65 36.50 0.19
C ASP A 163 13.98 35.68 -1.08
N ALA A 164 14.35 34.40 -0.90
CA ALA A 164 14.92 33.57 -1.96
C ALA A 164 13.92 32.58 -2.63
N LEU A 165 12.76 32.33 -1.99
CA LEU A 165 11.80 31.35 -2.50
C LEU A 165 10.88 31.98 -3.54
N ASP A 166 11.31 32.02 -4.78
CA ASP A 166 10.45 32.34 -5.92
C ASP A 166 9.60 31.12 -6.36
N VAL A 167 8.80 31.29 -7.41
CA VAL A 167 7.90 30.23 -7.90
C VAL A 167 8.66 28.99 -8.40
N ASP A 168 9.78 29.19 -9.09
CA ASP A 168 10.58 28.10 -9.64
C ASP A 168 11.27 27.30 -8.54
N ALA A 169 11.87 28.00 -7.58
CA ALA A 169 12.46 27.41 -6.39
C ALA A 169 11.39 26.69 -5.54
N ALA A 170 10.19 27.28 -5.39
CA ALA A 170 9.08 26.69 -4.68
C ALA A 170 8.62 25.37 -5.30
N VAL A 171 8.50 25.31 -6.62
CA VAL A 171 8.16 24.07 -7.35
C VAL A 171 9.27 23.03 -7.19
N ALA A 172 10.53 23.41 -7.36
CA ALA A 172 11.67 22.49 -7.26
C ALA A 172 11.86 21.96 -5.83
N LEU A 173 11.69 22.81 -4.81
CA LEU A 173 11.92 22.47 -3.41
C LEU A 173 10.66 21.99 -2.67
N ALA A 174 9.49 21.94 -3.32
CA ALA A 174 8.26 21.48 -2.69
C ALA A 174 8.40 20.10 -1.98
N PRO A 175 9.08 19.08 -2.57
CA PRO A 175 9.28 17.81 -1.90
C PRO A 175 10.09 17.95 -0.60
N LEU A 176 11.15 18.74 -0.60
CA LEU A 176 11.99 18.97 0.57
C LEU A 176 11.25 19.80 1.64
N ILE A 177 10.55 20.86 1.23
CA ILE A 177 9.78 21.70 2.16
C ILE A 177 8.70 20.86 2.86
N LEU A 178 7.99 20.01 2.12
CA LEU A 178 6.97 19.12 2.68
C LEU A 178 7.58 18.01 3.55
N LEU A 179 8.79 17.53 3.23
CA LEU A 179 9.54 16.59 4.07
C LEU A 179 9.93 17.23 5.41
N VAL A 180 10.55 18.44 5.36
CA VAL A 180 10.93 19.22 6.54
C VAL A 180 9.71 19.68 7.33
N GLY A 181 8.58 19.90 6.65
CA GLY A 181 7.29 20.25 7.25
C GLY A 181 6.75 19.24 8.26
N ARG A 182 7.27 18.01 8.27
CA ARG A 182 6.92 16.98 9.27
C ARG A 182 7.63 17.15 10.61
N ARG A 183 8.62 18.05 10.68
CA ARG A 183 9.35 18.37 11.92
C ARG A 183 8.54 19.36 12.78
N ASP A 184 8.74 19.35 14.08
CA ASP A 184 7.99 20.18 15.04
C ASP A 184 7.90 21.67 14.69
N ARG A 185 8.87 22.21 13.94
CA ARG A 185 8.94 23.64 13.55
C ARG A 185 8.94 23.83 12.04
N GLY A 186 8.53 22.81 11.29
CA GLY A 186 8.57 22.79 9.83
C GLY A 186 7.38 23.45 9.14
N ASP A 187 6.31 23.77 9.87
CA ASP A 187 5.06 24.34 9.36
C ASP A 187 5.24 25.69 8.65
N PHE A 188 6.25 26.47 9.05
CA PHE A 188 6.58 27.74 8.40
C PHE A 188 6.89 27.58 6.91
N GLY A 189 7.76 26.62 6.56
CA GLY A 189 8.12 26.37 5.16
C GLY A 189 6.91 25.95 4.32
N VAL A 190 6.03 25.13 4.89
CA VAL A 190 4.80 24.67 4.20
C VAL A 190 3.83 25.83 3.97
N ARG A 191 3.68 26.74 4.94
CA ARG A 191 2.85 27.94 4.76
C ARG A 191 3.42 28.85 3.69
N LEU A 192 4.73 29.14 3.75
CA LEU A 192 5.41 29.97 2.76
C LEU A 192 5.30 29.38 1.34
N LEU A 193 5.50 28.06 1.19
CA LEU A 193 5.28 27.35 -0.06
C LEU A 193 3.86 27.60 -0.59
N GLY A 194 2.86 27.44 0.26
CA GLY A 194 1.46 27.72 -0.09
C GLY A 194 1.22 29.17 -0.52
N GLU A 195 1.85 30.15 0.17
CA GLU A 195 1.73 31.57 -0.15
C GLU A 195 2.36 31.92 -1.50
N VAL A 196 3.55 31.39 -1.78
CA VAL A 196 4.25 31.61 -3.06
C VAL A 196 3.45 31.00 -4.22
N LEU A 197 3.03 29.74 -4.07
CA LEU A 197 2.30 29.03 -5.12
C LEU A 197 0.89 29.60 -5.36
N ARG A 198 0.25 30.20 -4.34
CA ARG A 198 -1.06 30.84 -4.47
C ARG A 198 -1.02 32.09 -5.36
N ARG A 199 0.14 32.78 -5.38
CA ARG A 199 0.37 33.96 -6.21
C ARG A 199 0.87 33.61 -7.61
N ALA A 200 1.26 32.37 -7.84
CA ALA A 200 1.75 31.90 -9.13
C ALA A 200 0.60 31.66 -10.12
N PRO A 201 0.84 31.79 -11.43
CA PRO A 201 -0.08 31.29 -12.43
C PRO A 201 -0.32 29.78 -12.24
N GLY A 202 -1.57 29.31 -12.30
CA GLY A 202 -1.93 27.91 -12.07
C GLY A 202 -1.15 26.90 -12.94
N GLU A 203 -0.80 27.30 -14.15
CA GLU A 203 0.02 26.51 -15.09
C GLU A 203 1.40 26.13 -14.54
N ARG A 204 1.95 26.96 -13.66
CA ARG A 204 3.26 26.72 -13.03
C ARG A 204 3.23 25.55 -12.03
N LEU A 205 2.06 25.14 -11.57
CA LEU A 205 1.88 24.02 -10.67
C LEU A 205 1.87 22.64 -11.39
N GLY A 206 1.86 22.63 -12.73
CA GLY A 206 1.83 21.41 -13.54
C GLY A 206 2.80 20.32 -13.09
N PRO A 207 4.10 20.62 -12.86
CA PRO A 207 5.07 19.62 -12.37
C PRO A 207 4.70 19.01 -11.02
N LEU A 208 4.02 19.75 -10.14
CA LEU A 208 3.61 19.26 -8.82
C LEU A 208 2.46 18.25 -8.91
N TYR A 209 1.54 18.40 -9.87
CA TYR A 209 0.44 17.45 -10.10
C TYR A 209 0.96 16.08 -10.58
N GLY A 210 2.05 16.08 -11.35
CA GLY A 210 2.70 14.86 -11.87
C GLY A 210 3.83 14.30 -10.99
N SER A 211 4.10 14.89 -9.82
CA SER A 211 5.21 14.48 -8.96
C SER A 211 5.11 13.00 -8.55
N ALA A 212 6.25 12.31 -8.50
CA ALA A 212 6.31 10.95 -7.96
C ALA A 212 5.94 10.89 -6.47
N ASP A 213 6.25 11.95 -5.69
CA ASP A 213 5.89 12.05 -4.28
C ASP A 213 4.39 12.37 -4.12
N ARG A 214 3.66 11.42 -3.55
CA ARG A 214 2.23 11.56 -3.24
C ARG A 214 1.93 12.75 -2.32
N THR A 215 2.87 13.14 -1.43
CA THR A 215 2.66 14.25 -0.50
C THR A 215 2.62 15.56 -1.27
N VAL A 216 3.51 15.70 -2.25
CA VAL A 216 3.56 16.85 -3.17
C VAL A 216 2.28 16.91 -3.99
N ARG A 217 1.86 15.80 -4.63
CA ARG A 217 0.61 15.75 -5.40
C ARG A 217 -0.61 16.12 -4.57
N ARG A 218 -0.73 15.55 -3.35
CA ARG A 218 -1.83 15.88 -2.42
C ARG A 218 -1.85 17.36 -2.04
N PHE A 219 -0.68 17.93 -1.77
CA PHE A 219 -0.55 19.36 -1.47
C PHE A 219 -1.00 20.21 -2.66
N ALA A 220 -0.49 19.91 -3.86
CA ALA A 220 -0.79 20.66 -5.08
C ALA A 220 -2.29 20.60 -5.44
N HIS A 221 -2.93 19.42 -5.38
CA HIS A 221 -4.36 19.30 -5.69
C HIS A 221 -5.24 19.97 -4.63
N ARG A 222 -4.87 19.93 -3.34
CA ARG A 222 -5.59 20.68 -2.31
C ARG A 222 -5.52 22.19 -2.55
N LEU A 223 -4.33 22.68 -2.90
CA LEU A 223 -4.15 24.08 -3.26
C LEU A 223 -4.97 24.45 -4.50
N ALA A 224 -4.92 23.60 -5.54
CA ALA A 224 -5.64 23.85 -6.78
C ALA A 224 -7.17 23.88 -6.59
N VAL A 225 -7.71 23.00 -5.75
CA VAL A 225 -9.13 23.00 -5.40
C VAL A 225 -9.49 24.24 -4.59
N ALA A 226 -8.67 24.61 -3.59
CA ALA A 226 -8.94 25.76 -2.73
C ALA A 226 -8.92 27.10 -3.50
N GLU A 227 -8.05 27.22 -4.51
CA GLU A 227 -7.85 28.45 -5.27
C GLU A 227 -8.52 28.43 -6.66
N GLY A 228 -9.16 27.31 -7.03
CA GLY A 228 -9.83 27.18 -8.33
C GLY A 228 -8.86 27.16 -9.52
N PHE A 229 -7.65 26.64 -9.37
CA PHE A 229 -6.64 26.60 -10.43
C PHE A 229 -6.92 25.55 -11.51
N LEU A 230 -7.75 24.58 -11.22
CA LEU A 230 -8.15 23.52 -12.14
C LEU A 230 -9.65 23.66 -12.46
N SER A 231 -9.96 23.54 -13.74
CA SER A 231 -11.36 23.46 -14.19
C SER A 231 -12.04 22.18 -13.71
N PRO A 232 -13.40 22.12 -13.67
CA PRO A 232 -14.12 20.91 -13.34
C PRO A 232 -13.72 19.69 -14.18
N ALA A 233 -13.44 19.88 -15.47
CA ALA A 233 -13.01 18.81 -16.36
C ALA A 233 -11.60 18.28 -16.01
N GLU A 234 -10.66 19.18 -15.69
CA GLU A 234 -9.31 18.80 -15.24
C GLU A 234 -9.34 18.09 -13.89
N LEU A 235 -10.19 18.53 -12.95
CA LEU A 235 -10.43 17.86 -11.67
C LEU A 235 -11.01 16.46 -11.88
N ALA A 236 -12.02 16.31 -12.75
CA ALA A 236 -12.61 15.01 -13.09
C ALA A 236 -11.57 14.07 -13.72
N PHE A 237 -10.69 14.61 -14.57
CA PHE A 237 -9.60 13.86 -15.17
C PHE A 237 -8.57 13.41 -14.13
N ALA A 238 -8.17 14.28 -13.19
CA ALA A 238 -7.28 13.95 -12.07
C ALA A 238 -7.91 12.85 -11.18
N ALA A 239 -9.19 12.97 -10.83
CA ALA A 239 -9.93 11.97 -10.07
C ALA A 239 -9.96 10.58 -10.74
N ALA A 240 -10.02 10.56 -12.08
CA ALA A 240 -10.08 9.31 -12.83
C ALA A 240 -8.72 8.60 -12.94
N ARG A 241 -7.61 9.34 -12.94
CA ARG A 241 -6.29 8.83 -13.31
C ARG A 241 -5.27 8.75 -12.18
N ASP A 242 -5.34 9.62 -11.16
CA ASP A 242 -4.36 9.55 -10.06
C ASP A 242 -4.45 8.20 -9.35
N GLY A 243 -3.30 7.68 -8.90
CA GLY A 243 -3.22 6.44 -8.11
C GLY A 243 -3.57 6.61 -6.63
N ASP A 244 -3.70 7.86 -6.15
CA ASP A 244 -3.93 8.16 -4.75
C ASP A 244 -5.43 8.41 -4.46
N ALA A 245 -6.00 7.59 -3.58
CA ALA A 245 -7.43 7.66 -3.24
C ALA A 245 -7.85 9.03 -2.66
N VAL A 246 -6.96 9.71 -1.94
CA VAL A 246 -7.26 11.04 -1.35
C VAL A 246 -7.41 12.09 -2.45
N ILE A 247 -6.55 12.05 -3.47
CA ILE A 247 -6.62 12.96 -4.63
C ILE A 247 -7.88 12.64 -5.44
N GLN A 248 -8.14 11.36 -5.67
CA GLN A 248 -9.32 10.90 -6.41
C GLN A 248 -10.61 11.41 -5.79
N ASP A 249 -10.76 11.26 -4.46
CA ASP A 249 -11.93 11.70 -3.72
C ASP A 249 -12.06 13.24 -3.75
N LEU A 250 -10.98 13.95 -3.40
CA LEU A 250 -10.93 15.42 -3.39
C LEU A 250 -11.32 16.02 -4.74
N CYS A 251 -10.69 15.53 -5.81
CA CYS A 251 -10.93 16.06 -7.14
C CYS A 251 -12.30 15.69 -7.70
N ALA A 252 -12.83 14.48 -7.38
CA ALA A 252 -14.16 14.09 -7.82
C ALA A 252 -15.26 14.94 -7.16
N GLU A 253 -15.13 15.21 -5.86
CA GLU A 253 -16.05 16.08 -5.12
C GLU A 253 -15.99 17.52 -5.66
N ALA A 254 -14.80 18.10 -5.75
CA ALA A 254 -14.60 19.46 -6.23
C ALA A 254 -15.07 19.67 -7.68
N ALA A 255 -14.86 18.68 -8.57
CA ALA A 255 -15.34 18.73 -9.94
C ALA A 255 -16.85 18.87 -10.05
N LEU A 256 -17.60 18.30 -9.11
CA LEU A 256 -19.07 18.32 -9.11
C LEU A 256 -19.67 19.48 -8.30
N GLU A 257 -18.97 19.99 -7.29
CA GLU A 257 -19.40 21.14 -6.50
C GLU A 257 -19.33 22.44 -7.29
N THR A 258 -18.32 22.60 -8.14
CA THR A 258 -18.10 23.81 -8.92
C THR A 258 -19.05 23.96 -10.12
N VAL A 259 -19.72 22.87 -10.54
CA VAL A 259 -20.68 22.91 -11.65
C VAL A 259 -22.05 23.34 -11.16
N SER A 260 -22.46 24.56 -11.52
CA SER A 260 -23.81 25.09 -11.31
C SER A 260 -24.68 24.73 -12.52
N GLY A 261 -25.65 23.82 -12.36
CA GLY A 261 -26.57 23.42 -13.43
C GLY A 261 -26.32 22.01 -13.97
N ASP A 262 -26.47 21.82 -15.28
CA ASP A 262 -26.25 20.52 -15.93
C ASP A 262 -24.77 20.17 -15.99
N VAL A 263 -24.43 18.93 -15.61
CA VAL A 263 -23.04 18.44 -15.59
C VAL A 263 -22.68 17.97 -16.99
N GLY A 264 -21.70 18.65 -17.62
CA GLY A 264 -21.25 18.34 -18.96
C GLY A 264 -20.55 16.97 -19.09
N ASP A 265 -20.48 16.48 -20.32
CA ASP A 265 -19.81 15.20 -20.63
C ASP A 265 -18.30 15.22 -20.38
N ASP A 266 -17.69 16.39 -20.44
CA ASP A 266 -16.27 16.62 -20.12
C ASP A 266 -15.92 16.31 -18.66
N VAL A 267 -16.89 16.49 -17.74
CA VAL A 267 -16.78 16.13 -16.33
C VAL A 267 -17.27 14.69 -16.09
N LEU A 268 -18.43 14.33 -16.64
CA LEU A 268 -19.04 13.03 -16.37
C LEU A 268 -18.26 11.85 -16.93
N ARG A 269 -17.80 11.93 -18.20
CA ARG A 269 -17.13 10.81 -18.86
C ARG A 269 -15.87 10.34 -18.12
N PRO A 270 -14.92 11.20 -17.71
CA PRO A 270 -13.77 10.79 -16.92
C PRO A 270 -14.18 10.08 -15.61
N LEU A 271 -15.15 10.62 -14.88
CA LEU A 271 -15.62 10.03 -13.63
C LEU A 271 -16.28 8.66 -13.85
N LEU A 272 -17.21 8.54 -14.79
CA LEU A 272 -17.95 7.31 -15.08
C LEU A 272 -17.04 6.17 -15.58
N THR A 273 -15.94 6.48 -16.25
CA THR A 273 -14.97 5.50 -16.75
C THR A 273 -13.79 5.24 -15.80
N ALA A 274 -13.73 5.94 -14.66
CA ALA A 274 -12.64 5.81 -13.69
C ALA A 274 -12.49 4.37 -13.16
N ARG A 275 -11.24 3.94 -12.97
CA ARG A 275 -10.94 2.64 -12.34
C ARG A 275 -11.36 2.61 -10.87
N ASN A 276 -11.23 3.73 -10.19
CA ASN A 276 -11.63 3.90 -8.81
C ASN A 276 -13.17 3.90 -8.66
N PRO A 277 -13.74 3.03 -7.81
CA PRO A 277 -15.18 2.99 -7.60
C PRO A 277 -15.75 4.27 -6.94
N ARG A 278 -14.95 5.02 -6.17
CA ARG A 278 -15.40 6.28 -5.56
C ARG A 278 -15.62 7.35 -6.62
N ALA A 279 -14.63 7.58 -7.50
CA ALA A 279 -14.79 8.51 -8.60
C ALA A 279 -15.99 8.12 -9.50
N ARG A 280 -16.15 6.80 -9.81
CA ARG A 280 -17.33 6.34 -10.54
C ARG A 280 -18.65 6.60 -9.80
N SER A 281 -18.69 6.37 -8.48
CA SER A 281 -19.91 6.63 -7.70
C SER A 281 -20.29 8.11 -7.68
N CYS A 282 -19.31 9.01 -7.63
CA CYS A 282 -19.53 10.46 -7.77
C CYS A 282 -20.13 10.77 -9.15
N GLY A 283 -19.53 10.25 -10.24
CA GLY A 283 -20.08 10.43 -11.59
C GLY A 283 -21.49 9.88 -11.74
N VAL A 284 -21.76 8.67 -11.24
CA VAL A 284 -23.10 8.05 -11.27
C VAL A 284 -24.11 8.91 -10.49
N THR A 285 -23.73 9.40 -9.32
CA THR A 285 -24.63 10.26 -8.50
C THR A 285 -24.94 11.56 -9.22
N ALA A 286 -23.97 12.12 -9.97
CA ALA A 286 -24.16 13.34 -10.75
C ALA A 286 -25.15 13.15 -11.92
N LEU A 287 -25.32 11.93 -12.46
CA LEU A 287 -26.32 11.63 -13.48
C LEU A 287 -27.76 11.97 -13.03
N ARG A 288 -28.05 12.00 -11.72
CA ARG A 288 -29.33 12.45 -11.19
C ARG A 288 -29.60 13.93 -11.55
N ARG A 289 -28.60 14.80 -11.38
CA ARG A 289 -28.71 16.23 -11.70
C ARG A 289 -28.87 16.45 -13.21
N ALA A 290 -28.20 15.59 -14.00
CA ALA A 290 -28.28 15.60 -15.46
C ALA A 290 -29.54 14.90 -16.03
N GLY A 291 -30.43 14.32 -15.20
CA GLY A 291 -31.62 13.62 -15.65
C GLY A 291 -31.37 12.36 -16.48
N ARG A 292 -30.17 11.76 -16.42
CA ARG A 292 -29.69 10.70 -17.33
C ARG A 292 -29.96 9.30 -16.78
N ALA A 293 -31.22 8.91 -16.62
CA ALA A 293 -31.63 7.63 -16.03
C ALA A 293 -31.07 6.42 -16.78
N ALA A 294 -31.19 6.39 -18.12
CA ALA A 294 -30.72 5.28 -18.95
C ALA A 294 -29.20 5.06 -18.86
N GLU A 295 -28.44 6.09 -18.60
CA GLU A 295 -27.00 5.97 -18.38
C GLU A 295 -26.70 5.44 -16.97
N ALA A 296 -27.43 5.87 -15.95
CA ALA A 296 -27.31 5.34 -14.59
C ALA A 296 -27.66 3.84 -14.52
N GLU A 297 -28.64 3.36 -15.30
CA GLU A 297 -29.01 1.94 -15.38
C GLU A 297 -27.83 1.04 -15.75
N ARG A 298 -26.89 1.49 -16.59
CA ARG A 298 -25.70 0.72 -16.98
C ARG A 298 -24.82 0.37 -15.79
N PHE A 299 -24.88 1.15 -14.70
CA PHE A 299 -24.10 0.96 -13.49
C PHE A 299 -24.82 0.11 -12.43
N LEU A 300 -26.05 -0.32 -12.67
CA LEU A 300 -26.75 -1.28 -11.80
C LEU A 300 -26.00 -2.62 -11.70
N THR A 301 -25.18 -2.95 -12.70
CA THR A 301 -24.37 -4.16 -12.73
C THR A 301 -22.88 -3.93 -12.47
N ASP A 302 -22.48 -2.73 -12.01
CA ASP A 302 -21.07 -2.43 -11.70
C ASP A 302 -20.48 -3.44 -10.72
N ARG A 303 -19.20 -3.73 -10.89
CA ARG A 303 -18.44 -4.63 -9.99
C ARG A 303 -18.41 -4.17 -8.53
N SER A 304 -18.51 -2.85 -8.28
CA SER A 304 -18.48 -2.23 -6.96
C SER A 304 -19.88 -2.08 -6.37
N ALA A 305 -20.08 -2.54 -5.15
CA ALA A 305 -21.34 -2.39 -4.42
C ALA A 305 -21.74 -0.91 -4.22
N VAL A 306 -20.76 -0.03 -3.97
CA VAL A 306 -21.02 1.41 -3.79
C VAL A 306 -21.56 2.03 -5.08
N VAL A 307 -20.95 1.71 -6.22
CA VAL A 307 -21.42 2.22 -7.53
C VAL A 307 -22.82 1.71 -7.85
N ARG A 308 -23.11 0.41 -7.61
CA ARG A 308 -24.45 -0.15 -7.78
C ARG A 308 -25.47 0.52 -6.86
N ALA A 309 -25.09 0.81 -5.61
CA ALA A 309 -25.98 1.51 -4.67
C ALA A 309 -26.31 2.93 -5.15
N CYS A 310 -25.31 3.68 -5.63
CA CYS A 310 -25.52 4.99 -6.23
C CYS A 310 -26.39 4.90 -7.48
N ALA A 311 -26.18 3.91 -8.35
CA ALA A 311 -27.00 3.70 -9.53
C ALA A 311 -28.46 3.42 -9.17
N ARG A 312 -28.73 2.52 -8.23
CA ARG A 312 -30.09 2.25 -7.71
C ARG A 312 -30.74 3.52 -7.15
N TYR A 313 -29.98 4.30 -6.39
CA TYR A 313 -30.48 5.57 -5.87
C TYR A 313 -30.89 6.52 -7.00
N VAL A 314 -30.02 6.74 -7.98
CA VAL A 314 -30.27 7.66 -9.11
C VAL A 314 -31.47 7.20 -9.94
N VAL A 315 -31.51 5.92 -10.30
CA VAL A 315 -32.60 5.34 -11.11
C VAL A 315 -33.95 5.48 -10.40
N ARG A 316 -33.99 5.23 -9.07
CA ARG A 316 -35.23 5.45 -8.27
C ARG A 316 -35.65 6.92 -8.22
N GLN A 317 -34.69 7.83 -8.03
CA GLN A 317 -34.99 9.27 -8.00
C GLN A 317 -35.51 9.79 -9.34
N LEU A 318 -35.18 9.12 -10.44
CA LEU A 318 -35.65 9.43 -11.78
C LEU A 318 -36.89 8.62 -12.18
N GLY A 319 -37.55 7.93 -11.22
CA GLY A 319 -38.85 7.30 -11.38
C GLY A 319 -38.87 5.85 -11.80
N THR A 320 -37.72 5.17 -11.88
CA THR A 320 -37.61 3.73 -12.26
C THR A 320 -37.26 2.88 -11.05
N ASP A 321 -38.03 1.82 -10.76
CA ASP A 321 -37.61 0.81 -9.77
C ASP A 321 -36.61 -0.17 -10.39
N PRO A 322 -35.38 -0.30 -9.84
CA PRO A 322 -34.37 -1.22 -10.36
C PRO A 322 -34.67 -2.70 -10.06
N LEU A 323 -35.55 -3.02 -9.10
CA LEU A 323 -35.78 -4.40 -8.69
C LEU A 323 -36.37 -5.29 -9.80
N PRO A 324 -37.39 -4.86 -10.57
CA PRO A 324 -37.86 -5.64 -11.73
C PRO A 324 -36.78 -5.91 -12.77
N LEU A 325 -35.85 -4.98 -12.99
CA LEU A 325 -34.73 -5.18 -13.93
C LEU A 325 -33.81 -6.29 -13.44
N TYR A 326 -33.45 -6.30 -12.15
CA TYR A 326 -32.62 -7.37 -11.59
C TYR A 326 -33.32 -8.73 -11.63
N ARG A 327 -34.63 -8.78 -11.33
CA ARG A 327 -35.42 -10.02 -11.44
C ARG A 327 -35.43 -10.55 -12.87
N ALA A 328 -35.66 -9.69 -13.86
CA ALA A 328 -35.64 -10.07 -15.27
C ALA A 328 -34.26 -10.62 -15.67
N TRP A 329 -33.17 -9.90 -15.36
CA TRP A 329 -31.82 -10.37 -15.69
C TRP A 329 -31.46 -11.69 -15.03
N CYS A 330 -31.88 -11.95 -13.80
CA CYS A 330 -31.62 -13.24 -13.12
C CYS A 330 -32.50 -14.37 -13.65
N SER A 331 -33.73 -14.09 -14.12
CA SER A 331 -34.62 -15.09 -14.72
C SER A 331 -34.15 -15.56 -16.10
N GLU A 332 -33.57 -14.67 -16.89
CA GLU A 332 -33.00 -15.01 -18.22
C GLU A 332 -31.79 -15.97 -18.13
N LEU A 333 -31.25 -16.15 -16.90
CA LEU A 333 -30.08 -16.96 -16.55
C LEU A 333 -30.41 -18.38 -16.13
N GLY A 334 -31.64 -18.65 -15.78
CA GLY A 334 -32.08 -19.98 -15.36
C GLY A 334 -31.93 -21.00 -16.51
N PRO A 335 -31.79 -22.30 -16.21
CA PRO A 335 -31.60 -23.38 -17.19
C PRO A 335 -32.76 -23.55 -18.19
N GLU A 336 -33.84 -22.83 -18.06
CA GLU A 336 -35.00 -22.87 -18.93
C GLU A 336 -34.86 -22.07 -20.25
N ALA A 337 -33.79 -21.25 -20.40
CA ALA A 337 -33.58 -20.45 -21.62
C ALA A 337 -33.00 -21.27 -22.80
N ASP A 338 -32.53 -22.49 -22.58
CA ASP A 338 -32.09 -23.42 -23.61
C ASP A 338 -33.10 -24.57 -23.76
N GLY A 339 -34.25 -24.29 -24.34
CA GLY A 339 -35.25 -25.31 -24.70
C GLY A 339 -34.73 -26.24 -25.79
N ASN A 340 -33.63 -26.92 -25.62
CA ASN A 340 -33.24 -28.14 -26.31
C ASN A 340 -31.91 -28.70 -25.77
N ARG A 341 -31.90 -29.27 -24.56
CA ARG A 341 -30.91 -30.29 -24.19
C ARG A 341 -31.59 -31.34 -23.33
N GLU A 342 -31.79 -32.46 -23.95
CA GLU A 342 -32.24 -33.68 -23.31
C GLU A 342 -31.29 -34.14 -22.20
N THR A 343 -31.95 -34.65 -21.17
CA THR A 343 -31.51 -35.67 -20.22
C THR A 343 -30.43 -35.30 -19.22
N GLY A 344 -30.95 -35.25 -17.98
CA GLY A 344 -30.21 -35.32 -16.74
C GLY A 344 -29.19 -36.46 -16.69
N GLN A 345 -27.95 -36.06 -16.47
CA GLN A 345 -27.01 -36.88 -15.74
C GLN A 345 -26.61 -36.09 -14.48
N ALA A 346 -27.01 -36.61 -13.34
CA ALA A 346 -26.44 -36.19 -12.07
C ALA A 346 -24.92 -36.34 -12.16
N TRP A 347 -24.21 -35.25 -11.97
CA TRP A 347 -22.75 -35.24 -11.88
C TRP A 347 -22.33 -35.99 -10.62
N GLU A 348 -21.96 -37.28 -10.79
CA GLU A 348 -21.16 -37.99 -9.79
C GLU A 348 -19.69 -37.69 -10.06
N PRO A 349 -18.91 -37.30 -9.04
CA PRO A 349 -17.48 -37.09 -9.22
C PRO A 349 -16.80 -38.44 -9.43
N GLU A 350 -16.35 -38.71 -10.65
CA GLU A 350 -15.44 -39.80 -10.91
C GLU A 350 -14.17 -39.63 -10.07
N ALA A 351 -13.91 -40.66 -9.25
CA ALA A 351 -12.68 -40.80 -8.52
C ALA A 351 -11.52 -41.05 -9.50
N GLY A 352 -10.56 -40.14 -9.52
CA GLY A 352 -9.20 -40.46 -9.92
C GLY A 352 -8.85 -40.39 -11.40
N GLN A 353 -8.56 -39.21 -11.90
CA GLN A 353 -7.47 -39.05 -12.88
C GLN A 353 -6.49 -38.03 -12.33
N GLY A 354 -5.26 -38.51 -12.04
CA GLY A 354 -4.17 -37.74 -11.50
C GLY A 354 -3.80 -36.59 -12.44
N TRP A 355 -3.86 -35.40 -11.92
CA TRP A 355 -3.27 -34.21 -12.54
C TRP A 355 -1.75 -34.24 -12.28
N GLU A 356 -0.96 -34.59 -13.30
CA GLU A 356 0.49 -34.45 -13.27
C GLU A 356 0.88 -32.98 -13.49
N PRO A 357 1.64 -32.36 -12.58
CA PRO A 357 2.15 -31.01 -12.81
C PRO A 357 3.28 -31.09 -13.87
N LYS A 358 3.16 -30.30 -14.93
CA LYS A 358 4.27 -30.06 -15.85
C LYS A 358 5.41 -29.38 -15.09
N PRO A 359 6.68 -29.83 -15.26
CA PRO A 359 7.82 -29.20 -14.63
C PRO A 359 8.04 -27.79 -15.19
N GLU A 360 8.02 -26.78 -14.32
CA GLU A 360 8.48 -25.44 -14.63
C GLU A 360 10.02 -25.46 -14.76
N THR A 361 10.51 -25.41 -16.00
CA THR A 361 11.91 -25.11 -16.27
C THR A 361 12.16 -23.65 -15.97
N GLY A 362 12.80 -23.39 -14.82
CA GLY A 362 13.30 -22.07 -14.45
C GLY A 362 14.39 -21.61 -15.42
N GLN A 363 14.07 -20.58 -16.19
CA GLN A 363 15.06 -19.69 -16.77
C GLN A 363 14.73 -18.27 -16.35
N ALA A 364 15.57 -17.71 -15.52
CA ALA A 364 15.58 -16.29 -15.18
C ALA A 364 15.74 -15.48 -16.48
N ARG A 365 14.75 -14.69 -16.82
CA ARG A 365 14.77 -13.74 -17.92
C ARG A 365 15.02 -12.36 -17.36
N GLU A 366 16.20 -11.80 -17.64
CA GLU A 366 16.53 -10.39 -17.40
C GLU A 366 15.55 -9.47 -18.14
N PRO A 367 15.13 -8.34 -17.54
CA PRO A 367 14.26 -7.39 -18.22
C PRO A 367 15.05 -6.58 -19.26
N LYS A 368 14.69 -6.71 -20.54
CA LYS A 368 15.09 -5.76 -21.59
C LYS A 368 14.25 -4.49 -21.49
N PRO A 369 14.84 -3.31 -21.75
CA PRO A 369 14.09 -2.06 -21.81
C PRO A 369 13.24 -2.04 -23.08
N GLU A 370 11.93 -2.05 -22.93
CA GLU A 370 11.01 -1.84 -24.03
C GLU A 370 10.78 -0.35 -24.24
N THR A 371 11.15 0.09 -25.43
CA THR A 371 10.79 1.38 -26.03
C THR A 371 9.27 1.54 -26.04
N GLY A 372 8.81 2.65 -25.45
CA GLY A 372 7.41 2.99 -25.36
C GLY A 372 6.73 3.12 -26.72
N GLN A 373 5.83 2.22 -27.02
CA GLN A 373 4.68 2.46 -27.86
C GLN A 373 3.45 2.53 -26.96
N ALA A 374 2.83 3.70 -26.93
CA ALA A 374 1.58 3.94 -26.24
C ALA A 374 0.49 3.03 -26.86
N LEU A 375 0.20 1.93 -26.18
CA LEU A 375 -1.04 1.20 -26.40
C LEU A 375 -2.18 2.05 -25.84
N GLU A 376 -3.01 2.56 -26.74
CA GLU A 376 -4.28 3.17 -26.36
C GLU A 376 -5.05 2.18 -25.49
N PRO A 377 -5.54 2.59 -24.29
CA PRO A 377 -6.33 1.72 -23.45
C PRO A 377 -7.66 1.46 -24.17
N GLU A 378 -7.92 0.21 -24.55
CA GLU A 378 -9.25 -0.20 -24.94
C GLU A 378 -10.23 0.23 -23.84
N ALA A 379 -11.06 1.20 -24.17
CA ALA A 379 -12.17 1.66 -23.34
C ALA A 379 -12.99 0.42 -22.99
N GLY A 380 -13.13 0.15 -21.68
CA GLY A 380 -13.95 -0.93 -21.18
C GLY A 380 -15.34 -0.80 -21.77
N GLN A 381 -15.60 -1.58 -22.82
CA GLN A 381 -16.90 -1.64 -23.46
C GLN A 381 -17.88 -2.18 -22.41
N GLY A 382 -18.84 -1.34 -22.03
CA GLY A 382 -20.04 -1.81 -21.36
C GLY A 382 -20.67 -2.96 -22.19
N PRO A 383 -21.46 -3.85 -21.59
CA PRO A 383 -22.02 -4.99 -22.29
C PRO A 383 -22.73 -4.51 -23.55
N LYS A 384 -22.31 -5.04 -24.71
CA LYS A 384 -22.96 -4.76 -26.00
C LYS A 384 -24.43 -5.15 -25.88
N PRO A 385 -25.39 -4.33 -26.36
CA PRO A 385 -26.78 -4.75 -26.45
C PRO A 385 -26.84 -5.99 -27.38
N GLY A 386 -27.18 -7.16 -26.81
CA GLY A 386 -27.21 -8.47 -27.50
C GLY A 386 -26.34 -9.55 -26.88
N SER A 387 -25.49 -9.32 -25.91
CA SER A 387 -24.74 -10.35 -25.18
C SER A 387 -25.62 -10.94 -24.07
N ARG A 388 -26.04 -12.19 -24.25
CA ARG A 388 -26.90 -12.99 -23.33
C ARG A 388 -26.19 -13.45 -22.05
N VAL A 389 -25.02 -12.89 -21.68
CA VAL A 389 -24.34 -13.27 -20.46
C VAL A 389 -24.60 -12.18 -19.41
N PRO A 390 -25.35 -12.47 -18.36
CA PRO A 390 -25.59 -11.47 -17.31
C PRO A 390 -24.32 -11.17 -16.57
N ALA A 391 -24.12 -9.90 -16.37
CA ALA A 391 -23.03 -9.45 -15.56
C ALA A 391 -23.19 -10.01 -14.12
N PRO A 392 -22.15 -10.58 -13.52
CA PRO A 392 -22.19 -11.05 -12.12
C PRO A 392 -22.69 -9.99 -11.14
N GLY A 393 -22.59 -8.71 -11.52
CA GLY A 393 -23.13 -7.56 -10.79
C GLY A 393 -24.67 -7.56 -10.70
N ALA A 394 -25.38 -8.10 -11.69
CA ALA A 394 -26.83 -8.21 -11.63
C ALA A 394 -27.28 -9.20 -10.54
N VAL A 395 -26.60 -10.34 -10.45
CA VAL A 395 -26.91 -11.39 -9.46
C VAL A 395 -26.79 -10.88 -8.02
N ILE A 396 -25.68 -10.22 -7.70
CA ILE A 396 -25.51 -9.65 -6.36
C ILE A 396 -26.38 -8.40 -6.16
N GLY A 397 -26.65 -7.64 -7.23
CA GLY A 397 -27.52 -6.47 -7.20
C GLY A 397 -28.96 -6.83 -6.83
N LEU A 398 -29.47 -7.97 -7.30
CA LEU A 398 -30.76 -8.52 -6.87
C LEU A 398 -30.80 -8.72 -5.35
N ALA A 399 -29.80 -9.38 -4.80
CA ALA A 399 -29.74 -9.63 -3.35
C ALA A 399 -29.54 -8.36 -2.50
N GLU A 400 -28.93 -7.31 -3.07
CA GLU A 400 -28.72 -6.04 -2.37
C GLU A 400 -29.99 -5.19 -2.22
N CYS A 401 -31.05 -5.45 -2.99
CA CYS A 401 -32.29 -4.69 -2.96
C CYS A 401 -33.57 -5.53 -3.03
N GLY A 402 -33.44 -6.84 -3.20
CA GLY A 402 -34.53 -7.78 -3.23
C GLY A 402 -34.93 -8.30 -1.84
N GLU A 403 -35.85 -9.25 -1.84
CA GLU A 403 -36.40 -9.90 -0.65
C GLU A 403 -35.99 -11.37 -0.57
N ARG A 404 -36.22 -12.03 0.57
CA ARG A 404 -35.91 -13.47 0.75
C ARG A 404 -36.57 -14.36 -0.31
N ALA A 405 -37.75 -13.97 -0.81
CA ALA A 405 -38.44 -14.68 -1.87
C ALA A 405 -37.66 -14.69 -3.20
N ASP A 406 -36.82 -13.69 -3.45
CA ASP A 406 -36.01 -13.60 -4.66
C ASP A 406 -34.88 -14.64 -4.72
N ALA A 407 -34.62 -15.33 -3.60
CA ALA A 407 -33.65 -16.43 -3.55
C ALA A 407 -33.99 -17.54 -4.56
N VAL A 408 -35.26 -17.69 -4.94
CA VAL A 408 -35.69 -18.68 -5.96
C VAL A 408 -34.97 -18.45 -7.30
N LEU A 409 -34.63 -17.22 -7.63
CA LEU A 409 -33.91 -16.85 -8.85
C LEU A 409 -32.39 -17.09 -8.73
N LEU A 410 -31.84 -17.19 -7.51
CA LEU A 410 -30.42 -17.38 -7.27
C LEU A 410 -30.01 -18.86 -7.20
N TRP A 411 -30.90 -19.74 -6.73
CA TRP A 411 -30.60 -21.17 -6.59
C TRP A 411 -30.17 -21.84 -7.90
N PRO A 412 -30.83 -21.63 -9.06
CA PRO A 412 -30.40 -22.22 -10.32
C PRO A 412 -29.01 -21.74 -10.75
N LEU A 413 -28.61 -20.52 -10.35
CA LEU A 413 -27.34 -19.93 -10.73
C LEU A 413 -26.12 -20.56 -10.04
N LEU A 414 -26.32 -21.42 -9.04
CA LEU A 414 -25.23 -22.18 -8.40
C LEU A 414 -24.56 -23.16 -9.38
N SER A 415 -25.24 -23.58 -10.44
CA SER A 415 -24.71 -24.47 -11.48
C SER A 415 -24.33 -23.72 -12.76
N HIS A 416 -24.35 -22.39 -12.76
CA HIS A 416 -24.03 -21.56 -13.93
C HIS A 416 -22.60 -21.81 -14.43
N PRO A 417 -22.35 -21.89 -15.76
CA PRO A 417 -21.01 -22.18 -16.31
C PRO A 417 -19.96 -21.11 -15.93
N VAL A 418 -20.37 -19.85 -15.77
CA VAL A 418 -19.46 -18.75 -15.41
C VAL A 418 -19.22 -18.73 -13.89
N PRO A 419 -17.97 -18.96 -13.42
CA PRO A 419 -17.66 -19.03 -11.98
C PRO A 419 -18.03 -17.78 -11.19
N ALA A 420 -17.90 -16.60 -11.81
CA ALA A 420 -18.24 -15.33 -11.16
C ALA A 420 -19.75 -15.23 -10.88
N VAL A 421 -20.61 -15.80 -11.71
CA VAL A 421 -22.07 -15.87 -11.49
C VAL A 421 -22.35 -16.80 -10.30
N ARG A 422 -21.78 -18.02 -10.28
CA ARG A 422 -21.91 -18.95 -9.14
C ARG A 422 -21.51 -18.31 -7.82
N ALA A 423 -20.34 -17.67 -7.80
CA ALA A 423 -19.84 -16.99 -6.58
C ALA A 423 -20.79 -15.88 -6.12
N ARG A 424 -21.36 -15.09 -7.04
CA ARG A 424 -22.31 -14.03 -6.72
C ARG A 424 -23.68 -14.57 -6.30
N ALA A 425 -24.10 -15.71 -6.83
CA ALA A 425 -25.31 -16.40 -6.37
C ALA A 425 -25.18 -16.86 -4.92
N VAL A 426 -24.07 -17.50 -4.55
CA VAL A 426 -23.79 -17.88 -3.15
C VAL A 426 -23.75 -16.65 -2.23
N ALA A 427 -23.02 -15.60 -2.64
CA ALA A 427 -22.97 -14.36 -1.87
C ALA A 427 -24.35 -13.71 -1.73
N GLY A 428 -25.17 -13.76 -2.77
CA GLY A 428 -26.54 -13.25 -2.78
C GLY A 428 -27.46 -14.03 -1.84
N LEU A 429 -27.42 -15.36 -1.88
CA LEU A 429 -28.19 -16.22 -0.96
C LEU A 429 -27.84 -15.93 0.51
N ARG A 430 -26.55 -15.75 0.79
CA ARG A 430 -26.07 -15.34 2.13
C ARG A 430 -26.59 -13.96 2.52
N LEU A 431 -26.61 -13.00 1.61
CA LEU A 431 -27.08 -11.64 1.87
C LEU A 431 -28.60 -11.60 2.12
N LEU A 432 -29.37 -12.42 1.44
CA LEU A 432 -30.82 -12.60 1.66
C LEU A 432 -31.13 -13.44 2.93
N ASP A 433 -30.11 -13.92 3.62
CA ASP A 433 -30.26 -14.82 4.78
C ASP A 433 -31.05 -16.09 4.43
N VAL A 434 -30.75 -16.66 3.26
CA VAL A 434 -31.34 -17.90 2.76
C VAL A 434 -30.20 -18.86 2.42
N VAL A 435 -29.74 -19.62 3.42
CA VAL A 435 -28.62 -20.55 3.29
C VAL A 435 -29.14 -21.98 3.51
N ASP A 436 -28.82 -22.88 2.56
CA ASP A 436 -29.06 -24.31 2.68
C ASP A 436 -27.70 -25.02 2.64
N ALA A 437 -27.29 -25.57 3.80
CA ALA A 437 -25.99 -26.23 3.93
C ALA A 437 -25.84 -27.43 3.00
N GLY A 438 -26.92 -28.18 2.74
CA GLY A 438 -26.91 -29.32 1.83
C GLY A 438 -26.60 -28.94 0.39
N ARG A 439 -27.18 -27.83 -0.09
CA ARG A 439 -26.98 -27.30 -1.44
C ARG A 439 -25.64 -26.59 -1.62
N LEU A 440 -25.11 -25.94 -0.57
CA LEU A 440 -23.87 -25.18 -0.67
C LEU A 440 -22.62 -26.01 -0.39
N ARG A 441 -22.72 -27.11 0.37
CA ARG A 441 -21.58 -27.98 0.69
C ARG A 441 -20.81 -28.48 -0.53
N PRO A 442 -21.43 -28.93 -1.64
CA PRO A 442 -20.71 -29.37 -2.84
C PRO A 442 -19.81 -28.27 -3.43
N LEU A 443 -20.19 -27.00 -3.30
CA LEU A 443 -19.44 -25.87 -3.84
C LEU A 443 -18.10 -25.61 -3.09
N LEU A 444 -17.85 -26.26 -1.96
CA LEU A 444 -16.52 -26.26 -1.33
C LEU A 444 -15.47 -27.04 -2.14
N ALA A 445 -15.88 -27.81 -3.13
CA ALA A 445 -15.01 -28.48 -4.08
C ALA A 445 -15.07 -27.87 -5.50
N ASP A 446 -15.68 -26.69 -5.66
CA ASP A 446 -15.75 -25.99 -6.95
C ASP A 446 -14.33 -25.67 -7.48
N PRO A 447 -14.06 -25.83 -8.79
CA PRO A 447 -12.76 -25.54 -9.38
C PRO A 447 -12.38 -24.05 -9.29
N ALA A 448 -13.33 -23.16 -9.02
CA ALA A 448 -13.09 -21.72 -8.95
C ALA A 448 -12.89 -21.25 -7.49
N PRO A 449 -11.74 -20.65 -7.16
CA PRO A 449 -11.43 -20.19 -5.79
C PRO A 449 -12.46 -19.21 -5.21
N GLY A 450 -13.05 -18.37 -6.07
CA GLY A 450 -14.08 -17.40 -5.66
C GLY A 450 -15.37 -18.07 -5.18
N VAL A 451 -15.78 -19.17 -5.80
CA VAL A 451 -16.97 -19.93 -5.40
C VAL A 451 -16.74 -20.62 -4.06
N VAL A 452 -15.61 -21.31 -3.91
CA VAL A 452 -15.24 -21.98 -2.65
C VAL A 452 -15.18 -20.98 -1.49
N ARG A 453 -14.62 -19.77 -1.74
CA ARG A 453 -14.55 -18.72 -0.72
C ARG A 453 -15.94 -18.27 -0.27
N GLU A 454 -16.85 -17.99 -1.20
CA GLU A 454 -18.21 -17.55 -0.86
C GLU A 454 -19.02 -18.68 -0.21
N ALA A 455 -18.88 -19.94 -0.68
CA ALA A 455 -19.50 -21.11 -0.05
C ALA A 455 -19.01 -21.30 1.38
N GLY A 456 -17.69 -21.21 1.60
CA GLY A 456 -17.13 -21.27 2.96
C GLY A 456 -17.67 -20.18 3.88
N LEU A 457 -17.80 -18.93 3.37
CA LEU A 457 -18.37 -17.82 4.14
C LEU A 457 -19.86 -18.01 4.45
N ALA A 458 -20.63 -18.56 3.50
CA ALA A 458 -22.05 -18.82 3.69
C ALA A 458 -22.31 -19.95 4.69
N LEU A 459 -21.41 -20.92 4.76
CA LEU A 459 -21.53 -22.10 5.64
C LEU A 459 -20.97 -21.86 7.06
N LEU A 460 -20.27 -20.75 7.31
CA LEU A 460 -19.67 -20.46 8.63
C LEU A 460 -20.70 -20.48 9.78
N PRO A 461 -21.93 -19.93 9.66
CA PRO A 461 -22.92 -19.99 10.73
C PRO A 461 -23.35 -21.41 11.09
N SER A 462 -23.35 -22.32 10.11
CA SER A 462 -23.72 -23.74 10.26
C SER A 462 -22.50 -24.67 10.33
N ALA A 463 -21.30 -24.13 10.60
CA ALA A 463 -20.05 -24.90 10.57
C ALA A 463 -20.07 -26.13 11.49
N GLN A 464 -20.78 -26.05 12.64
CA GLN A 464 -20.92 -27.15 13.60
C GLN A 464 -21.82 -28.29 13.13
N GLU A 465 -22.70 -28.04 12.15
CA GLU A 465 -23.60 -29.03 11.56
C GLU A 465 -22.92 -29.80 10.42
N LEU A 466 -21.77 -29.33 9.93
CA LEU A 466 -21.03 -29.98 8.85
C LEU A 466 -20.22 -31.16 9.39
N PRO A 467 -20.16 -32.29 8.65
CA PRO A 467 -19.37 -33.45 9.07
C PRO A 467 -17.87 -33.08 9.17
N SER A 468 -17.34 -33.16 10.40
CA SER A 468 -15.95 -32.78 10.67
C SER A 468 -14.96 -33.65 9.90
N ASP A 469 -15.19 -34.96 9.79
CA ASP A 469 -14.30 -35.87 9.06
C ASP A 469 -14.23 -35.56 7.58
N TRP A 470 -15.35 -35.18 6.98
CA TRP A 470 -15.41 -34.74 5.58
C TRP A 470 -14.63 -33.43 5.35
N LEU A 471 -14.64 -32.50 6.31
CA LEU A 471 -13.84 -31.28 6.27
C LEU A 471 -12.35 -31.57 6.51
N MET A 472 -12.01 -32.46 7.46
CA MET A 472 -10.64 -32.89 7.75
C MET A 472 -9.97 -33.51 6.52
N GLU A 473 -10.69 -34.36 5.78
CA GLU A 473 -10.20 -34.90 4.50
C GLU A 473 -9.76 -33.82 3.52
N ARG A 474 -10.40 -32.66 3.54
CA ARG A 474 -10.10 -31.52 2.67
C ARG A 474 -8.94 -30.66 3.13
N LEU A 475 -8.33 -30.94 4.26
CA LEU A 475 -7.05 -30.35 4.66
C LEU A 475 -5.86 -31.00 3.95
N GLY A 476 -6.01 -32.23 3.44
CA GLY A 476 -4.93 -32.98 2.78
C GLY A 476 -4.35 -32.26 1.56
N GLU A 477 -3.07 -32.49 1.28
CA GLU A 477 -2.29 -31.84 0.21
C GLU A 477 -2.84 -32.06 -1.21
N ARG A 478 -3.65 -33.12 -1.41
CA ARG A 478 -4.34 -33.37 -2.69
C ARG A 478 -5.34 -32.28 -3.08
N TRP A 479 -5.81 -31.50 -2.11
CA TRP A 479 -6.77 -30.44 -2.36
C TRP A 479 -6.06 -29.10 -2.64
N PRO A 480 -6.59 -28.30 -3.58
CA PRO A 480 -6.07 -26.97 -3.83
C PRO A 480 -6.06 -26.12 -2.55
N ARG A 481 -5.08 -25.24 -2.45
CA ARG A 481 -4.90 -24.35 -1.28
C ARG A 481 -6.19 -23.64 -0.85
N TYR A 482 -6.97 -23.14 -1.79
CA TYR A 482 -8.20 -22.40 -1.47
C TYR A 482 -9.30 -23.29 -0.84
N VAL A 483 -9.37 -24.57 -1.21
CA VAL A 483 -10.25 -25.57 -0.59
C VAL A 483 -9.79 -25.85 0.84
N ARG A 484 -8.48 -26.07 1.05
CA ARG A 484 -7.86 -26.32 2.35
C ARG A 484 -8.09 -25.14 3.29
N VAL A 485 -7.96 -23.89 2.81
CA VAL A 485 -8.27 -22.67 3.57
C VAL A 485 -9.73 -22.61 3.98
N ALA A 486 -10.66 -22.95 3.08
CA ALA A 486 -12.09 -22.95 3.40
C ALA A 486 -12.44 -24.02 4.44
N ALA A 487 -11.91 -25.25 4.27
CA ALA A 487 -12.08 -26.34 5.22
C ALA A 487 -11.52 -26.00 6.61
N PHE A 488 -10.30 -25.46 6.67
CA PHE A 488 -9.69 -25.03 7.93
C PHE A 488 -10.50 -23.95 8.65
N ARG A 489 -11.04 -22.97 7.92
CA ARG A 489 -11.89 -21.92 8.52
C ARG A 489 -13.18 -22.50 9.11
N LEU A 490 -13.82 -23.44 8.41
CA LEU A 490 -15.03 -24.10 8.90
C LEU A 490 -14.74 -24.98 10.12
N LEU A 491 -13.66 -25.76 10.10
CA LEU A 491 -13.23 -26.57 11.25
C LEU A 491 -12.85 -25.70 12.45
N SER A 492 -12.20 -24.56 12.20
CA SER A 492 -11.84 -23.61 13.27
C SER A 492 -13.06 -22.94 13.91
N ALA A 493 -14.20 -22.87 13.23
CA ALA A 493 -15.48 -22.43 13.76
C ALA A 493 -16.29 -23.56 14.40
N GLY A 494 -15.79 -24.80 14.34
CA GLY A 494 -16.38 -25.98 14.94
C GLY A 494 -16.34 -25.94 16.47
N ALA A 495 -16.97 -26.95 17.08
CA ALA A 495 -17.03 -27.11 18.54
C ALA A 495 -16.02 -28.15 19.07
N GLY A 496 -15.78 -28.14 20.37
CA GLY A 496 -15.01 -29.16 21.07
C GLY A 496 -13.53 -29.20 20.70
N ILE A 497 -13.06 -30.41 20.38
CA ILE A 497 -11.66 -30.68 20.01
C ILE A 497 -11.36 -30.43 18.52
N VAL A 498 -12.39 -30.32 17.68
CA VAL A 498 -12.26 -30.23 16.22
C VAL A 498 -11.32 -29.08 15.76
N PRO A 499 -11.43 -27.87 16.32
CA PRO A 499 -10.50 -26.79 15.96
C PRO A 499 -9.03 -27.11 16.26
N LEU A 500 -8.76 -27.76 17.39
CA LEU A 500 -7.41 -28.17 17.77
C LEU A 500 -6.88 -29.25 16.83
N ARG A 501 -7.68 -30.30 16.56
CA ARG A 501 -7.32 -31.37 15.63
C ARG A 501 -6.96 -30.83 14.24
N ALA A 502 -7.80 -29.95 13.70
CA ALA A 502 -7.57 -29.31 12.40
C ALA A 502 -6.30 -28.45 12.37
N ALA A 503 -6.03 -27.73 13.44
CA ALA A 503 -4.84 -26.90 13.53
C ALA A 503 -3.57 -27.76 13.64
N VAL A 504 -3.57 -28.80 14.47
CA VAL A 504 -2.41 -29.71 14.64
C VAL A 504 -2.08 -30.43 13.33
N GLU A 505 -3.08 -30.79 12.54
CA GLU A 505 -2.89 -31.44 11.23
C GLU A 505 -2.12 -30.55 10.24
N LEU A 506 -2.28 -29.23 10.33
CA LEU A 506 -1.64 -28.25 9.42
C LEU A 506 -0.30 -27.68 9.93
N LEU A 507 0.22 -28.11 11.08
CA LEU A 507 1.51 -27.62 11.60
C LEU A 507 2.70 -27.96 10.70
N GLU A 508 2.64 -29.09 10.01
CA GLU A 508 3.68 -29.55 9.08
C GLU A 508 3.33 -29.27 7.60
N ASP A 509 2.31 -28.45 7.37
CA ASP A 509 1.84 -28.14 6.02
C ASP A 509 2.94 -27.48 5.15
N PRO A 510 3.08 -27.84 3.86
CA PRO A 510 4.05 -27.22 2.97
C PRO A 510 3.79 -25.73 2.72
N ASP A 511 2.52 -25.26 2.83
CA ASP A 511 2.17 -23.83 2.71
C ASP A 511 2.49 -23.07 4.00
N PRO A 512 3.48 -22.13 3.99
CA PRO A 512 3.90 -21.42 5.19
C PRO A 512 2.80 -20.54 5.79
N LYS A 513 1.81 -20.11 4.99
CA LYS A 513 0.68 -19.32 5.51
C LYS A 513 -0.32 -20.19 6.26
N LEU A 514 -0.58 -21.42 5.75
CA LEU A 514 -1.42 -22.37 6.46
C LEU A 514 -0.78 -22.80 7.76
N ARG A 515 0.53 -23.10 7.77
CA ARG A 515 1.28 -23.37 9.02
C ARG A 515 1.13 -22.24 10.02
N GLY A 516 1.42 -20.99 9.61
CA GLY A 516 1.33 -19.84 10.53
C GLY A 516 -0.08 -19.61 11.08
N TRP A 517 -1.14 -19.88 10.31
CA TRP A 517 -2.52 -19.83 10.81
C TRP A 517 -2.82 -20.99 11.77
N ALA A 518 -2.30 -22.18 11.49
CA ALA A 518 -2.42 -23.34 12.37
C ALA A 518 -1.73 -23.11 13.72
N GLU A 519 -0.49 -22.61 13.72
CA GLU A 519 0.27 -22.23 14.92
C GLU A 519 -0.52 -21.21 15.76
N GLN A 520 -1.06 -20.16 15.13
CA GLN A 520 -1.88 -19.17 15.81
C GLN A 520 -3.18 -19.78 16.37
N ALA A 521 -3.79 -20.69 15.63
CA ALA A 521 -5.02 -21.36 16.09
C ALA A 521 -4.74 -22.25 17.30
N VAL A 522 -3.66 -23.02 17.29
CA VAL A 522 -3.21 -23.82 18.44
C VAL A 522 -2.93 -22.93 19.66
N GLN A 523 -2.18 -21.84 19.47
CA GLN A 523 -1.84 -20.92 20.56
C GLN A 523 -3.08 -20.23 21.18
N ARG A 524 -4.11 -19.99 20.39
CA ARG A 524 -5.37 -19.38 20.84
C ARG A 524 -6.37 -20.38 21.37
N TRP A 525 -6.21 -21.67 21.06
CA TRP A 525 -7.16 -22.69 21.48
C TRP A 525 -7.18 -22.83 23.01
N HIS A 526 -8.37 -22.89 23.55
CA HIS A 526 -8.64 -23.20 24.96
C HIS A 526 -9.68 -24.32 25.04
N PRO A 527 -9.58 -25.21 26.02
CA PRO A 527 -10.62 -26.21 26.25
C PRO A 527 -11.98 -25.53 26.38
N PRO A 528 -12.94 -25.82 25.51
CA PRO A 528 -14.27 -25.23 25.63
C PRO A 528 -15.02 -25.81 26.83
N ALA A 529 -15.96 -25.04 27.39
CA ALA A 529 -16.85 -25.49 28.42
C ALA A 529 -17.65 -26.72 27.93
N GLY A 530 -17.60 -27.82 28.66
CA GLY A 530 -18.28 -29.06 28.30
C GLY A 530 -17.41 -30.09 27.54
N LEU A 531 -16.13 -29.80 27.31
CA LEU A 531 -15.19 -30.84 26.87
C LEU A 531 -15.05 -31.89 28.01
N PRO A 532 -15.14 -33.20 27.70
CA PRO A 532 -14.90 -34.23 28.71
C PRO A 532 -13.51 -34.07 29.32
N SER A 533 -13.46 -34.06 30.67
CA SER A 533 -12.19 -33.92 31.37
C SER A 533 -11.38 -35.22 31.22
N GLY A 534 -10.09 -35.11 30.90
CA GLY A 534 -9.20 -36.25 30.78
C GLY A 534 -9.22 -36.94 29.41
N GLU A 535 -9.66 -36.26 28.36
CA GLU A 535 -9.68 -36.83 27.00
C GLU A 535 -8.23 -37.04 26.48
N ALA A 536 -7.82 -38.30 26.32
CA ALA A 536 -6.47 -38.70 25.94
C ALA A 536 -6.03 -38.10 24.58
N GLU A 537 -6.97 -37.84 23.66
CA GLU A 537 -6.68 -37.20 22.39
C GLU A 537 -6.23 -35.76 22.58
N VAL A 538 -6.81 -35.00 23.50
CA VAL A 538 -6.39 -33.60 23.78
C VAL A 538 -4.94 -33.58 24.26
N GLU A 539 -4.57 -34.53 25.13
CA GLU A 539 -3.19 -34.63 25.61
C GLU A 539 -2.24 -34.92 24.47
N ALA A 540 -2.54 -35.90 23.63
CA ALA A 540 -1.72 -36.26 22.47
C ALA A 540 -1.55 -35.10 21.48
N LEU A 541 -2.62 -34.33 21.22
CA LEU A 541 -2.56 -33.15 20.33
C LEU A 541 -1.70 -32.03 20.93
N LEU A 542 -1.85 -31.75 22.25
CA LEU A 542 -1.03 -30.73 22.91
C LEU A 542 0.43 -31.14 23.00
N ASP A 543 0.73 -32.44 23.11
CA ASP A 543 2.11 -32.94 23.08
C ASP A 543 2.79 -32.77 21.73
N ARG A 544 2.05 -32.86 20.62
CA ARG A 544 2.56 -32.54 19.26
C ARG A 544 2.88 -31.05 19.11
N CYS A 545 2.34 -30.17 19.95
CA CYS A 545 2.48 -28.72 19.87
C CYS A 545 3.43 -28.12 20.91
N THR A 546 4.22 -28.92 21.62
CA THR A 546 5.08 -28.46 22.72
C THR A 546 5.99 -27.30 22.35
N HIS A 547 6.49 -27.28 21.11
CA HIS A 547 7.37 -26.25 20.55
C HIS A 547 6.71 -24.86 20.41
N LEU A 548 5.37 -24.80 20.44
CA LEU A 548 4.60 -23.54 20.31
C LEU A 548 4.32 -22.86 21.65
N PHE A 549 4.65 -23.51 22.78
CA PHE A 549 4.30 -23.04 24.12
C PHE A 549 5.52 -23.01 25.05
N SER A 550 5.51 -22.08 25.99
CA SER A 550 6.36 -22.24 27.17
C SER A 550 5.87 -23.40 28.03
N SER A 551 6.76 -24.03 28.80
CA SER A 551 6.43 -25.15 29.68
C SER A 551 5.34 -24.80 30.69
N TYR A 552 5.24 -23.55 31.11
CA TYR A 552 4.20 -23.05 32.00
C TYR A 552 2.83 -23.03 31.30
N VAL A 553 2.77 -22.45 30.09
CA VAL A 553 1.52 -22.32 29.31
C VAL A 553 0.99 -23.71 28.93
N LEU A 554 1.86 -24.60 28.49
CA LEU A 554 1.47 -25.98 28.14
C LEU A 554 0.87 -26.71 29.33
N ARG A 555 1.54 -26.69 30.49
CA ARG A 555 1.00 -27.28 31.72
C ARG A 555 -0.35 -26.71 32.12
N ARG A 556 -0.52 -25.40 32.01
CA ARG A 556 -1.77 -24.74 32.28
C ARG A 556 -2.88 -25.21 31.34
N ARG A 557 -2.61 -25.31 30.02
CA ARG A 557 -3.58 -25.84 29.04
C ARG A 557 -3.99 -27.28 29.32
N LYS A 558 -3.02 -28.15 29.62
CA LYS A 558 -3.27 -29.53 30.01
C LYS A 558 -4.12 -29.61 31.27
N TRP A 559 -3.83 -28.79 32.28
CA TRP A 559 -4.60 -28.71 33.49
C TRP A 559 -6.04 -28.22 33.22
N GLU A 560 -6.23 -27.15 32.43
CA GLU A 560 -7.54 -26.66 32.02
C GLU A 560 -8.35 -27.73 31.26
N ALA A 561 -7.71 -28.59 30.50
CA ALA A 561 -8.34 -29.73 29.82
C ALA A 561 -8.52 -30.99 30.70
N GLY A 562 -8.03 -30.97 31.95
CA GLY A 562 -8.11 -32.12 32.86
C GLY A 562 -7.20 -33.31 32.49
N VAL A 563 -6.19 -33.10 31.62
CA VAL A 563 -5.26 -34.15 31.13
C VAL A 563 -3.84 -34.03 31.71
N GLY A 564 -3.53 -33.00 32.47
CA GLY A 564 -2.25 -32.82 33.17
C GLY A 564 -2.37 -33.14 34.64
N ARG A 565 -1.72 -34.19 35.09
CA ARG A 565 -1.48 -34.48 36.54
C ARG A 565 -0.10 -34.00 36.96
#